data_dfa4a9e89e224943a341975c5be4069b
#
_entry.id   dfa4a9e89e224943a341975c5be4069b
#
_cell.length_a   1.000
_cell.length_b   1.000
_cell.length_c   1.000
_cell.angle_alpha   90.00
_cell.angle_beta   90.00
_cell.angle_gamma   90.00
#
_symmetry.space_group_name_H-M   'P 1'
#
loop_
_entity.id
_entity.type
_entity.pdbx_description
1 polymer ?
#
loop_
_entity_poly.entity_id
_entity_poly.type
_entity_poly.pdbx_seq_one_letter_code
_entity_poly.pdbx_strand_id
1 'polypeptide(L)'
;MKKQIFTILACLFASGIMAQSNVSMPMSFKIEKDVVPPMLNIVPNSQTFVDKDKNGVIDANENCAIRFEISNDGAGDAYGCVARLTASGASGLVYNESTPLPVIPHGTKQWIEVPIRGGEDLQTGELQFSIVIDEPNGFGTDPITGVIGTHKLRAPFIQVASYKIVGAKGGKLNRRETFKLQVIVQNTDQGTAENVTVGLQLPENVNWTGGSEEFVNIGTLKPNETKTFEYELLANQRAADQIDIQVALAESYGRFAKNADIPLQFGQYVGSSIAMNVERKDEDVAIKKVSLVSDVDENIPVADRANNNTFALIIANEHYTQVAAVPFALNDGKVFREYCMKTLGLGQKNIRYIPDATGNQIKAGVNWLASVTEAFDNPQVIVYYAGHGIPDEATKSAYLLPVDGNGSDVTTGYKLDNLYATLGSMPASRITVFMDACFSGSKREQGMLAEARGVALKSKSGVPQGNMVVFSAAQGDETAYPNREQQHGLFTYYLLKKLQETKGDISLKALGDYITKQVSQQSLLLNSKKQTPCVIPSSVVGTDWQAWKLK
;
A
#
# COMPACT_ATOMS: atom_id res chain seq x y z
N MET A 1 -34.62 -20.28 -57.20
CA MET A 1 -35.91 -20.78 -57.69
C MET A 1 -37.02 -20.31 -56.74
N LYS A 2 -37.89 -19.45 -57.30
CA LYS A 2 -39.37 -19.37 -57.09
C LYS A 2 -39.86 -19.23 -55.63
N LYS A 3 -40.75 -18.35 -55.24
CA LYS A 3 -41.64 -17.38 -55.94
C LYS A 3 -42.23 -16.45 -54.87
N GLN A 4 -42.41 -15.17 -55.26
CA GLN A 4 -43.33 -14.21 -54.65
C GLN A 4 -44.79 -14.65 -54.73
N ILE A 5 -45.63 -14.24 -53.77
CA ILE A 5 -47.04 -13.89 -54.10
C ILE A 5 -47.44 -12.69 -53.21
N PHE A 6 -47.83 -11.62 -53.93
CA PHE A 6 -48.60 -10.46 -53.50
C PHE A 6 -50.07 -10.85 -53.36
N THR A 7 -50.78 -10.28 -52.37
CA THR A 7 -52.22 -10.09 -52.52
C THR A 7 -52.68 -8.81 -51.80
N ILE A 8 -53.13 -7.85 -52.58
CA ILE A 8 -53.87 -6.64 -52.19
C ILE A 8 -55.35 -7.01 -52.19
N LEU A 9 -56.14 -6.56 -51.18
CA LEU A 9 -57.55 -6.28 -51.36
C LEU A 9 -58.13 -5.38 -50.25
N ALA A 10 -58.38 -4.19 -50.59
CA ALA A 10 -59.66 -3.44 -50.62
C ALA A 10 -60.40 -3.09 -49.32
N CYS A 11 -60.60 -1.78 -49.24
CA CYS A 11 -61.42 -1.00 -48.32
C CYS A 11 -62.90 -1.43 -48.27
N LEU A 12 -63.49 -1.40 -47.08
CA LEU A 12 -64.91 -1.09 -46.90
C LEU A 12 -65.09 -0.23 -45.64
N PHE A 13 -65.64 0.98 -45.91
CA PHE A 13 -66.12 1.90 -44.87
C PHE A 13 -67.32 1.30 -44.14
N ALA A 14 -67.23 1.24 -42.82
CA ALA A 14 -68.42 1.13 -41.95
C ALA A 14 -68.24 2.12 -40.81
N SER A 15 -69.00 3.21 -40.87
CA SER A 15 -69.14 4.19 -39.80
C SER A 15 -69.87 3.55 -38.61
N GLY A 16 -69.08 3.16 -37.62
CA GLY A 16 -69.60 2.73 -36.30
C GLY A 16 -69.23 3.76 -35.25
N ILE A 17 -70.23 4.35 -34.63
CA ILE A 17 -70.08 5.20 -33.46
C ILE A 17 -69.48 4.36 -32.35
N MET A 18 -68.21 4.58 -32.02
CA MET A 18 -67.55 3.96 -30.88
C MET A 18 -67.67 4.91 -29.69
N ALA A 19 -68.42 4.49 -28.69
CA ALA A 19 -68.39 5.08 -27.38
C ALA A 19 -66.96 4.95 -26.81
N GLN A 20 -66.32 6.12 -26.52
CA GLN A 20 -65.09 6.13 -25.80
C GLN A 20 -65.29 5.61 -24.36
N SER A 21 -64.96 4.35 -24.11
CA SER A 21 -64.74 3.90 -22.76
C SER A 21 -63.35 4.42 -22.33
N ASN A 22 -63.36 5.42 -21.46
CA ASN A 22 -62.13 5.81 -20.71
C ASN A 22 -61.79 4.66 -19.77
N VAL A 23 -60.99 3.71 -20.26
CA VAL A 23 -60.28 2.78 -19.38
C VAL A 23 -59.06 3.52 -18.87
N SER A 24 -59.18 4.08 -17.69
CA SER A 24 -58.00 4.55 -16.94
C SER A 24 -57.15 3.30 -16.64
N MET A 25 -56.02 3.15 -17.33
CA MET A 25 -54.99 2.21 -16.90
C MET A 25 -54.54 2.61 -15.50
N PRO A 26 -54.50 1.71 -14.54
CA PRO A 26 -53.92 2.01 -13.25
C PRO A 26 -52.42 2.29 -13.46
N MET A 27 -52.04 3.54 -13.32
CA MET A 27 -50.60 3.89 -13.20
C MET A 27 -50.15 3.36 -11.84
N SER A 28 -49.37 2.30 -11.85
CA SER A 28 -48.65 1.87 -10.68
C SER A 28 -47.46 2.81 -10.48
N PHE A 29 -47.61 3.72 -9.55
CA PHE A 29 -46.45 4.48 -9.06
C PHE A 29 -45.65 3.56 -8.15
N LYS A 30 -44.44 3.21 -8.55
CA LYS A 30 -43.48 2.60 -7.65
C LYS A 30 -42.98 3.77 -6.77
N ILE A 31 -43.48 3.82 -5.55
CA ILE A 31 -42.92 4.73 -4.54
C ILE A 31 -41.56 4.13 -4.20
N GLU A 32 -40.50 4.65 -4.81
CA GLU A 32 -39.17 4.40 -4.31
C GLU A 32 -39.06 5.17 -3.00
N LYS A 33 -38.83 4.44 -1.92
CA LYS A 33 -38.57 5.03 -0.60
C LYS A 33 -37.31 5.87 -0.76
N ASP A 34 -37.36 7.14 -0.39
CA ASP A 34 -36.16 7.99 -0.37
C ASP A 34 -35.08 7.26 0.42
N VAL A 35 -34.00 6.89 -0.28
CA VAL A 35 -32.85 6.26 0.36
C VAL A 35 -32.13 7.34 1.12
N VAL A 36 -32.18 7.28 2.44
CA VAL A 36 -31.40 8.16 3.29
C VAL A 36 -29.95 7.69 3.17
N PRO A 37 -29.03 8.51 2.61
CA PRO A 37 -27.69 8.05 2.30
C PRO A 37 -26.85 7.82 3.55
N PRO A 38 -26.07 6.74 3.61
CA PRO A 38 -24.97 6.63 4.57
C PRO A 38 -23.83 7.55 4.15
N MET A 39 -22.93 7.83 5.07
CA MET A 39 -21.67 8.55 4.82
C MET A 39 -20.54 7.80 5.51
N LEU A 40 -19.91 6.91 4.75
CA LEU A 40 -18.88 6.04 5.27
C LEU A 40 -17.51 6.75 5.21
N ASN A 41 -16.80 6.73 6.33
CA ASN A 41 -15.45 7.28 6.43
C ASN A 41 -14.54 6.29 7.17
N ILE A 42 -13.31 6.15 6.69
CA ILE A 42 -12.27 5.48 7.46
C ILE A 42 -11.80 6.43 8.57
N VAL A 43 -11.80 5.96 9.81
CA VAL A 43 -11.32 6.76 10.94
C VAL A 43 -9.82 6.99 10.78
N PRO A 44 -9.35 8.23 10.73
CA PRO A 44 -7.93 8.52 10.53
C PRO A 44 -7.05 7.84 11.59
N ASN A 45 -5.90 7.28 11.16
CA ASN A 45 -4.91 6.61 12.00
C ASN A 45 -5.45 5.41 12.79
N SER A 46 -6.55 4.80 12.33
CA SER A 46 -7.08 3.56 12.92
C SER A 46 -6.46 2.30 12.29
N GLN A 47 -5.77 2.44 11.15
CA GLN A 47 -5.22 1.32 10.40
C GLN A 47 -4.10 0.64 11.17
N THR A 48 -4.20 -0.68 11.30
CA THR A 48 -3.17 -1.51 11.92
C THR A 48 -3.00 -2.81 11.14
N PHE A 49 -1.77 -3.26 11.04
CA PHE A 49 -1.47 -4.60 10.55
C PHE A 49 -1.43 -5.56 11.74
N VAL A 50 -2.18 -6.64 11.63
CA VAL A 50 -2.27 -7.68 12.65
C VAL A 50 -1.54 -8.91 12.13
N ASP A 51 -0.44 -9.26 12.76
CA ASP A 51 0.37 -10.45 12.55
C ASP A 51 0.56 -11.20 13.85
N LYS A 52 0.81 -12.50 13.78
CA LYS A 52 0.87 -13.36 14.96
C LYS A 52 2.14 -13.16 15.78
N ASP A 53 3.27 -12.98 15.13
CA ASP A 53 4.58 -12.87 15.76
C ASP A 53 5.03 -11.42 15.97
N LYS A 54 4.26 -10.45 15.47
CA LYS A 54 4.46 -8.99 15.59
C LYS A 54 5.79 -8.52 14.99
N ASN A 55 6.25 -9.18 13.95
CA ASN A 55 7.46 -8.80 13.23
C ASN A 55 7.20 -7.69 12.19
N GLY A 56 5.92 -7.44 11.83
CA GLY A 56 5.48 -6.40 10.91
C GLY A 56 5.62 -6.76 9.43
N VAL A 57 5.73 -8.05 9.09
CA VAL A 57 5.76 -8.57 7.73
C VAL A 57 4.80 -9.74 7.59
N ILE A 58 4.47 -10.15 6.36
CA ILE A 58 3.71 -11.38 6.11
C ILE A 58 4.71 -12.51 5.87
N ASP A 59 4.76 -13.48 6.77
CA ASP A 59 5.55 -14.69 6.56
C ASP A 59 4.74 -15.76 5.81
N ALA A 60 5.44 -16.63 5.09
CA ALA A 60 4.79 -17.76 4.43
C ALA A 60 4.05 -18.62 5.46
N ASN A 61 2.83 -19.05 5.11
CA ASN A 61 1.90 -19.78 5.96
C ASN A 61 1.33 -19.00 7.17
N GLU A 62 1.64 -17.71 7.30
CA GLU A 62 1.09 -16.86 8.36
C GLU A 62 -0.28 -16.30 7.99
N ASN A 63 -1.20 -16.29 8.97
CA ASN A 63 -2.48 -15.59 8.88
C ASN A 63 -2.34 -14.21 9.50
N CYS A 64 -2.57 -13.19 8.69
CA CYS A 64 -2.52 -11.79 9.06
C CYS A 64 -3.85 -11.11 8.73
N ALA A 65 -4.03 -9.86 9.16
CA ALA A 65 -5.16 -9.04 8.79
C ALA A 65 -4.78 -7.56 8.74
N ILE A 66 -5.47 -6.81 7.89
CA ILE A 66 -5.46 -5.35 7.92
C ILE A 66 -6.72 -4.93 8.67
N ARG A 67 -6.54 -4.26 9.80
CA ARG A 67 -7.62 -3.82 10.70
C ARG A 67 -7.72 -2.31 10.70
N PHE A 68 -8.94 -1.79 10.60
CA PHE A 68 -9.23 -0.35 10.64
C PHE A 68 -10.63 -0.09 11.20
N GLU A 69 -10.87 1.11 11.67
CA GLU A 69 -12.19 1.55 12.14
C GLU A 69 -12.90 2.34 11.05
N ILE A 70 -14.17 2.02 10.80
CA ILE A 70 -15.05 2.74 9.89
C ILE A 70 -16.13 3.46 10.69
N SER A 71 -16.46 4.71 10.33
CA SER A 71 -17.62 5.46 10.83
C SER A 71 -18.67 5.61 9.73
N ASN A 72 -19.94 5.61 10.14
CA ASN A 72 -21.04 6.06 9.31
C ASN A 72 -21.60 7.37 9.89
N ASP A 73 -21.16 8.47 9.33
CA ASP A 73 -21.53 9.81 9.77
C ASP A 73 -22.77 10.34 9.01
N GLY A 74 -23.37 9.50 8.15
CA GLY A 74 -24.61 9.80 7.41
C GLY A 74 -25.87 9.59 8.24
N ALA A 75 -27.01 9.90 7.66
CA ALA A 75 -28.31 9.74 8.30
C ALA A 75 -28.97 8.37 8.02
N GLY A 76 -28.44 7.59 7.09
CA GLY A 76 -28.90 6.24 6.74
C GLY A 76 -27.92 5.16 7.15
N ASP A 77 -28.45 3.94 7.38
CA ASP A 77 -27.62 2.76 7.61
C ASP A 77 -27.00 2.28 6.29
N ALA A 78 -25.76 1.79 6.34
CA ALA A 78 -25.10 1.21 5.18
C ALA A 78 -25.32 -0.31 5.13
N TYR A 79 -25.95 -0.78 4.07
CA TYR A 79 -26.29 -2.18 3.86
C TYR A 79 -25.50 -2.75 2.68
N GLY A 80 -25.16 -4.05 2.76
CA GLY A 80 -24.53 -4.77 1.66
C GLY A 80 -23.14 -4.29 1.30
N CYS A 81 -22.46 -3.63 2.22
CA CYS A 81 -21.09 -3.16 2.05
C CYS A 81 -20.12 -4.32 1.87
N VAL A 82 -19.11 -4.12 1.05
CA VAL A 82 -18.06 -5.10 0.76
C VAL A 82 -16.69 -4.41 0.85
N ALA A 83 -15.79 -4.97 1.63
CA ALA A 83 -14.39 -4.56 1.58
C ALA A 83 -13.72 -5.24 0.37
N ARG A 84 -13.25 -4.44 -0.59
CA ARG A 84 -12.46 -4.89 -1.74
C ARG A 84 -11.00 -4.70 -1.48
N LEU A 85 -10.26 -5.82 -1.46
CA LEU A 85 -8.81 -5.83 -1.37
C LEU A 85 -8.21 -6.08 -2.75
N THR A 86 -7.35 -5.20 -3.18
CA THR A 86 -6.46 -5.43 -4.33
C THR A 86 -5.01 -5.42 -3.84
N ALA A 87 -4.21 -6.34 -4.35
CA ALA A 87 -2.82 -6.48 -3.96
C ALA A 87 -1.93 -6.70 -5.19
N SER A 88 -0.73 -6.14 -5.16
CA SER A 88 0.27 -6.28 -6.22
C SER A 88 1.68 -6.32 -5.63
N GLY A 89 2.65 -6.86 -6.38
CA GLY A 89 4.04 -7.00 -5.93
C GLY A 89 4.41 -8.45 -5.67
N ALA A 90 4.72 -8.82 -4.42
CA ALA A 90 5.12 -10.19 -4.08
C ALA A 90 4.04 -11.22 -4.44
N SER A 91 4.44 -12.31 -5.10
CA SER A 91 3.55 -13.43 -5.43
C SER A 91 3.40 -14.41 -4.28
N GLY A 92 2.35 -15.23 -4.32
CA GLY A 92 2.11 -16.27 -3.31
C GLY A 92 1.22 -15.82 -2.14
N LEU A 93 0.50 -14.71 -2.28
CA LEU A 93 -0.49 -14.27 -1.31
C LEU A 93 -1.83 -14.96 -1.51
N VAL A 94 -2.51 -15.21 -0.41
CA VAL A 94 -3.86 -15.78 -0.36
C VAL A 94 -4.79 -14.80 0.36
N TYR A 95 -5.77 -14.27 -0.34
CA TYR A 95 -6.78 -13.35 0.18
C TYR A 95 -8.06 -13.41 -0.61
N ASN A 96 -9.15 -12.92 -0.03
CA ASN A 96 -10.40 -12.72 -0.75
C ASN A 96 -10.43 -11.30 -1.33
N GLU A 97 -10.63 -11.19 -2.64
CA GLU A 97 -10.78 -9.88 -3.30
C GLU A 97 -11.99 -9.09 -2.77
N SER A 98 -12.97 -9.77 -2.19
CA SER A 98 -14.20 -9.17 -1.68
C SER A 98 -14.61 -9.84 -0.38
N THR A 99 -14.68 -9.06 0.70
CA THR A 99 -15.12 -9.52 2.03
C THR A 99 -16.41 -8.80 2.40
N PRO A 100 -17.56 -9.51 2.51
CA PRO A 100 -18.82 -8.91 2.94
C PRO A 100 -18.72 -8.34 4.35
N LEU A 101 -19.28 -7.16 4.56
CA LEU A 101 -19.31 -6.49 5.85
C LEU A 101 -20.70 -6.59 6.50
N PRO A 102 -20.76 -6.54 7.83
CA PRO A 102 -22.04 -6.37 8.52
C PRO A 102 -22.64 -4.99 8.19
N VAL A 103 -23.92 -4.82 8.50
CA VAL A 103 -24.59 -3.51 8.42
C VAL A 103 -23.83 -2.52 9.29
N ILE A 104 -23.56 -1.32 8.75
CA ILE A 104 -22.94 -0.23 9.49
C ILE A 104 -24.01 0.81 9.81
N PRO A 105 -24.60 0.79 11.02
CA PRO A 105 -25.68 1.69 11.38
C PRO A 105 -25.21 3.16 11.37
N HIS A 106 -26.13 4.06 11.06
CA HIS A 106 -25.87 5.51 11.13
C HIS A 106 -25.41 5.94 12.53
N GLY A 107 -24.50 6.89 12.59
CA GLY A 107 -23.94 7.43 13.83
C GLY A 107 -23.04 6.46 14.59
N THR A 108 -22.64 5.32 14.01
CA THR A 108 -21.80 4.33 14.70
C THR A 108 -20.40 4.21 14.09
N LYS A 109 -19.49 3.60 14.87
CA LYS A 109 -18.17 3.18 14.44
C LYS A 109 -18.02 1.67 14.62
N GLN A 110 -17.33 1.03 13.69
CA GLN A 110 -17.08 -0.41 13.74
C GLN A 110 -15.64 -0.71 13.31
N TRP A 111 -15.03 -1.72 13.95
CA TRP A 111 -13.76 -2.28 13.53
C TRP A 111 -13.97 -3.32 12.42
N ILE A 112 -13.25 -3.15 11.35
CA ILE A 112 -13.22 -4.08 10.21
C ILE A 112 -11.86 -4.75 10.18
N GLU A 113 -11.86 -6.06 9.91
CA GLU A 113 -10.65 -6.83 9.65
C GLU A 113 -10.75 -7.47 8.27
N VAL A 114 -9.78 -7.18 7.41
CA VAL A 114 -9.63 -7.79 6.09
C VAL A 114 -8.51 -8.81 6.17
N PRO A 115 -8.83 -10.12 6.11
CA PRO A 115 -7.83 -11.17 6.27
C PRO A 115 -6.94 -11.27 5.03
N ILE A 116 -5.66 -11.51 5.27
CA ILE A 116 -4.64 -11.80 4.28
C ILE A 116 -3.72 -12.88 4.82
N ARG A 117 -3.26 -13.78 3.98
CA ARG A 117 -2.38 -14.88 4.38
C ARG A 117 -1.21 -15.00 3.44
N GLY A 118 -0.02 -15.25 3.97
CA GLY A 118 1.11 -15.75 3.19
C GLY A 118 0.85 -17.18 2.74
N GLY A 119 0.87 -17.46 1.44
CA GLY A 119 0.89 -18.82 0.93
C GLY A 119 2.23 -19.50 1.19
N GLU A 120 2.30 -20.80 0.96
CA GLU A 120 3.55 -21.54 1.12
C GLU A 120 4.62 -21.13 0.09
N ASP A 121 4.18 -20.70 -1.07
CA ASP A 121 4.99 -20.22 -2.21
C ASP A 121 5.24 -18.71 -2.19
N LEU A 122 4.91 -18.02 -1.07
CA LEU A 122 5.12 -16.60 -0.89
C LEU A 122 6.57 -16.22 -1.20
N GLN A 123 6.75 -15.20 -2.03
CA GLN A 123 8.08 -14.68 -2.33
C GLN A 123 8.45 -13.53 -1.38
N THR A 124 9.73 -13.42 -1.05
CA THR A 124 10.27 -12.27 -0.32
C THR A 124 10.21 -11.03 -1.20
N GLY A 125 9.67 -9.94 -0.67
CA GLY A 125 9.52 -8.69 -1.39
C GLY A 125 8.61 -7.70 -0.67
N GLU A 126 8.01 -6.82 -1.45
CA GLU A 126 7.03 -5.84 -0.98
C GLU A 126 5.68 -6.11 -1.61
N LEU A 127 4.63 -6.03 -0.81
CA LEU A 127 3.24 -6.09 -1.20
C LEU A 127 2.67 -4.68 -1.14
N GLN A 128 2.15 -4.20 -2.24
CA GLN A 128 1.31 -3.01 -2.27
C GLN A 128 -0.14 -3.44 -2.22
N PHE A 129 -0.94 -2.86 -1.35
CA PHE A 129 -2.36 -3.16 -1.24
C PHE A 129 -3.22 -1.90 -1.27
N SER A 130 -4.47 -2.08 -1.70
CA SER A 130 -5.53 -1.08 -1.61
C SER A 130 -6.81 -1.75 -1.13
N ILE A 131 -7.47 -1.17 -0.13
CA ILE A 131 -8.76 -1.60 0.38
C ILE A 131 -9.76 -0.46 0.21
N VAL A 132 -10.88 -0.76 -0.45
CA VAL A 132 -12.01 0.15 -0.62
C VAL A 132 -13.25 -0.51 -0.02
N ILE A 133 -14.07 0.25 0.67
CA ILE A 133 -15.38 -0.23 1.08
C ILE A 133 -16.39 0.23 0.03
N ASP A 134 -16.89 -0.73 -0.74
CA ASP A 134 -17.98 -0.49 -1.69
C ASP A 134 -19.32 -0.54 -0.96
N GLU A 135 -20.16 0.44 -1.21
CA GLU A 135 -21.57 0.48 -0.80
C GLU A 135 -22.43 0.45 -2.07
N PRO A 136 -23.50 -0.36 -2.14
CA PRO A 136 -24.25 -0.62 -3.39
C PRO A 136 -24.83 0.59 -4.11
N ASN A 137 -25.06 1.70 -3.39
CA ASN A 137 -25.60 2.94 -3.95
C ASN A 137 -24.53 4.00 -4.24
N GLY A 138 -23.24 3.63 -4.10
CA GLY A 138 -22.12 4.52 -4.41
C GLY A 138 -21.63 5.41 -3.25
N PHE A 139 -22.02 5.11 -2.01
CA PHE A 139 -21.61 5.81 -0.80
C PHE A 139 -20.43 5.11 -0.08
N GLY A 140 -19.53 4.50 -0.85
CA GLY A 140 -18.34 3.84 -0.35
C GLY A 140 -17.28 4.79 0.22
N THR A 141 -16.12 4.24 0.58
CA THR A 141 -15.02 5.01 1.17
C THR A 141 -13.92 5.31 0.16
N ASP A 142 -13.08 6.27 0.51
CA ASP A 142 -11.75 6.40 -0.09
C ASP A 142 -10.90 5.14 0.19
N PRO A 143 -9.92 4.81 -0.68
CA PRO A 143 -9.09 3.64 -0.49
C PRO A 143 -8.11 3.81 0.68
N ILE A 144 -7.97 2.75 1.48
CA ILE A 144 -6.81 2.55 2.34
C ILE A 144 -5.71 1.92 1.48
N THR A 145 -4.54 2.52 1.45
CA THR A 145 -3.39 1.96 0.74
C THR A 145 -2.22 1.77 1.68
N GLY A 146 -1.35 0.83 1.38
CA GLY A 146 -0.14 0.61 2.16
C GLY A 146 0.82 -0.35 1.50
N VAL A 147 1.99 -0.50 2.13
CA VAL A 147 3.03 -1.43 1.71
C VAL A 147 3.38 -2.32 2.89
N ILE A 148 3.39 -3.63 2.67
CA ILE A 148 3.75 -4.65 3.67
C ILE A 148 4.90 -5.47 3.10
N GLY A 149 5.96 -5.69 3.90
CA GLY A 149 7.02 -6.61 3.56
C GLY A 149 6.51 -8.06 3.59
N THR A 150 7.07 -8.90 2.74
CA THR A 150 6.77 -10.34 2.71
C THR A 150 8.03 -11.17 2.81
N HIS A 151 7.95 -12.32 3.48
CA HIS A 151 9.01 -13.30 3.59
C HIS A 151 8.60 -14.63 2.97
N LYS A 152 9.44 -15.15 2.09
CA LYS A 152 9.32 -16.54 1.67
C LYS A 152 9.43 -17.48 2.87
N LEU A 153 8.99 -18.73 2.68
CA LEU A 153 9.11 -19.76 3.69
C LEU A 153 10.57 -19.86 4.17
N ARG A 154 10.79 -19.58 5.46
CA ARG A 154 12.03 -19.93 6.13
C ARG A 154 11.96 -21.41 6.44
N ALA A 155 12.48 -22.23 5.54
CA ALA A 155 12.44 -23.65 5.70
C ALA A 155 13.36 -24.09 6.86
N PRO A 156 12.96 -25.05 7.71
CA PRO A 156 13.89 -25.78 8.55
C PRO A 156 14.69 -26.75 7.70
N PHE A 157 15.80 -27.25 8.20
CA PHE A 157 16.47 -28.41 7.59
C PHE A 157 17.02 -29.31 8.68
N ILE A 158 16.38 -30.46 8.87
CA ILE A 158 16.68 -31.41 9.94
C ILE A 158 17.60 -32.50 9.41
N GLN A 159 18.73 -32.67 10.07
CA GLN A 159 19.70 -33.70 9.72
C GLN A 159 20.46 -34.23 10.94
N VAL A 160 21.11 -35.39 10.77
CA VAL A 160 22.03 -35.91 11.77
C VAL A 160 23.35 -35.16 11.70
N ALA A 161 23.69 -34.44 12.76
CA ALA A 161 24.93 -33.68 12.86
C ALA A 161 26.14 -34.55 13.24
N SER A 162 25.92 -35.52 14.13
CA SER A 162 26.94 -36.47 14.52
C SER A 162 26.34 -37.70 15.21
N TYR A 163 27.12 -38.75 15.29
CA TYR A 163 26.79 -39.92 16.08
C TYR A 163 28.00 -40.49 16.80
N LYS A 164 27.80 -41.30 17.84
CA LYS A 164 28.84 -42.08 18.51
C LYS A 164 28.26 -43.35 19.14
N ILE A 165 29.12 -44.35 19.31
CA ILE A 165 28.78 -45.51 20.10
C ILE A 165 29.30 -45.35 21.53
N VAL A 166 28.45 -45.64 22.52
CA VAL A 166 28.76 -45.51 23.94
C VAL A 166 28.51 -46.86 24.63
N GLY A 167 29.28 -47.15 25.66
CA GLY A 167 29.09 -48.36 26.50
C GLY A 167 29.55 -49.67 25.91
N ALA A 168 30.28 -49.65 24.78
CA ALA A 168 30.88 -50.84 24.19
C ALA A 168 31.99 -51.40 25.09
N LYS A 169 31.93 -52.68 25.49
CA LYS A 169 32.93 -53.31 26.36
C LYS A 169 34.31 -53.34 25.70
N GLY A 170 35.32 -52.89 26.44
CA GLY A 170 36.68 -52.83 25.95
C GLY A 170 36.87 -51.83 24.79
N GLY A 171 35.90 -50.90 24.56
CA GLY A 171 35.96 -49.92 23.51
C GLY A 171 35.75 -50.48 22.10
N LYS A 172 35.29 -51.72 21.95
CA LYS A 172 34.99 -52.38 20.66
C LYS A 172 33.52 -52.71 20.58
N LEU A 173 32.96 -52.54 19.36
CA LEU A 173 31.62 -53.02 19.08
C LEU A 173 31.65 -54.53 18.87
N ASN A 174 31.00 -55.30 19.75
CA ASN A 174 30.97 -56.75 19.71
C ASN A 174 29.56 -57.30 19.53
N ARG A 175 29.43 -58.46 18.86
CA ARG A 175 28.16 -59.19 18.82
C ARG A 175 27.85 -59.80 20.20
N ARG A 176 26.57 -60.01 20.51
CA ARG A 176 26.02 -60.51 21.78
C ARG A 176 26.23 -59.57 22.96
N GLU A 177 26.63 -58.34 22.72
CA GLU A 177 26.77 -57.31 23.72
C GLU A 177 25.84 -56.13 23.40
N THR A 178 25.25 -55.54 24.41
CA THR A 178 24.48 -54.32 24.29
C THR A 178 25.42 -53.12 24.07
N PHE A 179 25.03 -52.21 23.23
CA PHE A 179 25.71 -50.94 22.98
C PHE A 179 24.69 -49.84 22.87
N LYS A 180 25.08 -48.60 23.16
CA LYS A 180 24.26 -47.44 22.96
C LYS A 180 24.70 -46.66 21.73
N LEU A 181 23.78 -46.42 20.83
CA LEU A 181 23.94 -45.46 19.72
C LEU A 181 23.42 -44.11 20.16
N GLN A 182 24.30 -43.13 20.30
CA GLN A 182 23.93 -41.76 20.57
C GLN A 182 23.94 -41.00 19.24
N VAL A 183 22.81 -40.37 18.91
CA VAL A 183 22.60 -39.59 17.68
C VAL A 183 22.30 -38.14 18.06
N ILE A 184 22.97 -37.21 17.43
CA ILE A 184 22.72 -35.76 17.57
C ILE A 184 22.04 -35.27 16.30
N VAL A 185 20.80 -34.80 16.43
CA VAL A 185 20.00 -34.21 15.38
C VAL A 185 20.06 -32.70 15.52
N GLN A 186 20.20 -31.98 14.40
CA GLN A 186 20.27 -30.53 14.36
C GLN A 186 19.33 -29.98 13.28
N ASN A 187 18.70 -28.84 13.59
CA ASN A 187 18.12 -27.98 12.59
C ASN A 187 19.19 -27.00 12.10
N THR A 188 19.62 -27.14 10.87
CA THR A 188 20.76 -26.41 10.31
C THR A 188 20.37 -25.19 9.49
N ASP A 189 19.06 -24.96 9.32
CA ASP A 189 18.54 -23.83 8.56
C ASP A 189 17.74 -22.88 9.45
N GLN A 190 17.16 -21.81 8.84
CA GLN A 190 16.64 -20.64 9.55
C GLN A 190 15.18 -20.78 10.02
N GLY A 191 14.44 -21.75 9.47
CA GLY A 191 13.06 -22.00 9.89
C GLY A 191 12.99 -22.86 11.15
N THR A 192 11.91 -22.73 11.90
CA THR A 192 11.61 -23.63 13.02
C THR A 192 10.94 -24.90 12.48
N ALA A 193 11.46 -26.05 12.85
CA ALA A 193 10.83 -27.33 12.53
C ALA A 193 9.83 -27.71 13.62
N GLU A 194 8.63 -28.09 13.21
CA GLU A 194 7.56 -28.52 14.13
C GLU A 194 7.27 -30.01 13.93
N ASN A 195 6.78 -30.66 15.00
CA ASN A 195 6.45 -32.08 15.02
C ASN A 195 7.59 -32.98 14.54
N VAL A 196 8.82 -32.63 14.91
CA VAL A 196 10.00 -33.39 14.51
C VAL A 196 9.98 -34.75 15.15
N THR A 197 10.13 -35.80 14.35
CA THR A 197 10.25 -37.19 14.82
C THR A 197 11.57 -37.79 14.38
N VAL A 198 12.14 -38.59 15.26
CA VAL A 198 13.40 -39.33 15.05
C VAL A 198 13.14 -40.79 15.27
N GLY A 199 13.51 -41.63 14.35
CA GLY A 199 13.40 -43.08 14.47
C GLY A 199 14.63 -43.80 13.91
N LEU A 200 14.83 -45.09 14.31
CA LEU A 200 15.85 -45.93 13.72
C LEU A 200 15.19 -47.07 12.97
N GLN A 201 15.67 -47.31 11.75
CA GLN A 201 15.42 -48.58 11.04
C GLN A 201 16.61 -49.48 11.25
N LEU A 202 16.37 -50.58 11.97
CA LEU A 202 17.41 -51.51 12.32
C LEU A 202 17.60 -52.58 11.24
N PRO A 203 18.85 -52.92 10.89
CA PRO A 203 19.12 -54.03 9.99
C PRO A 203 18.81 -55.39 10.65
N GLU A 204 18.74 -56.42 9.83
CA GLU A 204 18.47 -57.79 10.29
C GLU A 204 19.44 -58.21 11.38
N ASN A 205 18.92 -58.88 12.44
CA ASN A 205 19.68 -59.39 13.58
C ASN A 205 20.26 -58.33 14.54
N VAL A 206 19.78 -57.07 14.43
CA VAL A 206 19.96 -56.02 15.43
C VAL A 206 18.58 -55.70 16.05
N ASN A 207 18.51 -55.65 17.39
CA ASN A 207 17.26 -55.55 18.11
C ASN A 207 17.31 -54.43 19.14
N TRP A 208 16.16 -53.88 19.44
CA TRP A 208 15.97 -52.94 20.53
C TRP A 208 16.17 -53.60 21.87
N THR A 209 16.79 -52.89 22.82
CA THR A 209 16.88 -53.25 24.21
C THR A 209 16.61 -52.01 25.10
N GLY A 210 16.40 -52.21 26.39
CA GLY A 210 16.35 -51.13 27.35
C GLY A 210 15.12 -50.24 27.27
N GLY A 211 14.03 -50.65 26.57
CA GLY A 211 12.81 -49.87 26.50
C GLY A 211 12.90 -48.65 25.58
N SER A 212 13.85 -48.63 24.66
CA SER A 212 13.94 -47.60 23.60
C SER A 212 12.74 -47.68 22.67
N GLU A 213 12.16 -46.54 22.33
CA GLU A 213 11.05 -46.44 21.39
C GLU A 213 11.60 -46.37 19.96
N GLU A 214 10.89 -47.02 19.03
CA GLU A 214 11.26 -47.02 17.61
C GLU A 214 11.22 -45.61 17.01
N PHE A 215 10.25 -44.80 17.42
CA PHE A 215 10.11 -43.41 17.03
C PHE A 215 9.92 -42.52 18.27
N VAL A 216 10.64 -41.41 18.29
CA VAL A 216 10.54 -40.39 19.33
C VAL A 216 10.06 -39.08 18.74
N ASN A 217 8.96 -38.54 19.25
CA ASN A 217 8.53 -37.19 18.90
C ASN A 217 9.26 -36.17 19.78
N ILE A 218 10.05 -35.31 19.19
CA ILE A 218 10.82 -34.28 19.89
C ILE A 218 10.16 -32.91 19.89
N GLY A 219 9.01 -32.77 19.24
CA GLY A 219 8.27 -31.53 19.11
C GLY A 219 8.94 -30.51 18.22
N THR A 220 9.23 -29.35 18.75
CA THR A 220 9.81 -28.22 17.99
C THR A 220 11.34 -28.22 18.09
N LEU A 221 12.01 -27.93 16.99
CA LEU A 221 13.45 -27.72 16.90
C LEU A 221 13.74 -26.39 16.22
N LYS A 222 14.23 -25.42 17.00
CA LYS A 222 14.51 -24.06 16.53
C LYS A 222 15.75 -24.01 15.63
N PRO A 223 15.98 -22.93 14.88
CA PRO A 223 17.20 -22.73 14.11
C PRO A 223 18.46 -22.97 14.94
N ASN A 224 19.40 -23.74 14.37
CA ASN A 224 20.66 -24.16 15.01
C ASN A 224 20.51 -25.00 16.29
N GLU A 225 19.31 -25.31 16.74
CA GLU A 225 19.08 -26.16 17.92
C GLU A 225 19.47 -27.61 17.64
N THR A 226 20.04 -28.28 18.66
CA THR A 226 20.40 -29.67 18.60
C THR A 226 19.68 -30.46 19.69
N LYS A 227 19.34 -31.72 19.39
CA LYS A 227 18.88 -32.68 20.41
C LYS A 227 19.63 -34.00 20.31
N THR A 228 19.90 -34.61 21.43
CA THR A 228 20.64 -35.85 21.52
C THR A 228 19.72 -37.00 21.93
N PHE A 229 19.81 -38.11 21.25
CA PHE A 229 19.06 -39.35 21.50
C PHE A 229 20.00 -40.49 21.75
N GLU A 230 19.63 -41.36 22.68
CA GLU A 230 20.35 -42.59 22.96
C GLU A 230 19.43 -43.78 22.72
N TYR A 231 19.90 -44.72 21.92
CA TYR A 231 19.22 -45.96 21.66
C TYR A 231 20.07 -47.11 22.14
N GLU A 232 19.49 -47.99 22.98
CA GLU A 232 20.18 -49.20 23.43
C GLU A 232 19.83 -50.37 22.52
N LEU A 233 20.87 -50.95 21.93
CA LEU A 233 20.77 -51.95 20.87
C LEU A 233 21.57 -53.19 21.21
N LEU A 234 21.11 -54.34 20.70
CA LEU A 234 21.79 -55.63 20.77
C LEU A 234 21.91 -56.25 19.37
N ALA A 235 23.12 -56.49 18.95
CA ALA A 235 23.35 -57.30 17.75
C ALA A 235 23.55 -58.77 18.15
N ASN A 236 22.76 -59.69 17.61
CA ASN A 236 22.93 -61.11 17.86
C ASN A 236 24.10 -61.68 17.07
N GLN A 237 24.39 -62.99 17.22
CA GLN A 237 25.54 -63.63 16.57
C GLN A 237 25.44 -63.69 15.03
N ARG A 238 24.22 -63.56 14.46
CA ARG A 238 23.95 -63.63 13.04
C ARG A 238 24.06 -62.28 12.34
N ALA A 239 24.22 -61.19 13.11
CA ALA A 239 24.39 -59.88 12.51
C ALA A 239 25.61 -59.87 11.57
N ALA A 240 25.52 -59.22 10.43
CA ALA A 240 26.60 -59.06 9.45
C ALA A 240 27.82 -58.35 10.07
N ASP A 241 29.02 -58.52 9.52
CA ASP A 241 30.21 -57.84 10.02
C ASP A 241 30.14 -56.33 9.91
N GLN A 242 29.52 -55.84 8.86
CA GLN A 242 29.13 -54.46 8.66
C GLN A 242 27.62 -54.39 8.68
N ILE A 243 27.08 -53.41 9.42
CA ILE A 243 25.65 -53.10 9.49
C ILE A 243 25.44 -51.62 9.23
N ASP A 244 24.35 -51.27 8.57
CA ASP A 244 23.93 -49.89 8.35
C ASP A 244 22.63 -49.65 9.13
N ILE A 245 22.65 -48.69 10.07
CA ILE A 245 21.48 -48.27 10.82
C ILE A 245 20.98 -47.00 10.21
N GLN A 246 19.75 -47.01 9.69
CA GLN A 246 19.17 -45.81 9.10
C GLN A 246 18.48 -44.97 10.21
N VAL A 247 18.84 -43.69 10.30
CA VAL A 247 18.14 -42.68 11.10
C VAL A 247 17.09 -42.06 10.23
N ALA A 248 15.82 -42.31 10.51
CA ALA A 248 14.68 -41.71 9.84
C ALA A 248 14.27 -40.42 10.56
N LEU A 249 14.19 -39.33 9.83
CA LEU A 249 13.80 -38.01 10.30
C LEU A 249 12.56 -37.56 9.57
N ALA A 250 11.60 -36.95 10.29
CA ALA A 250 10.44 -36.30 9.69
C ALA A 250 10.09 -35.02 10.44
N GLU A 251 9.37 -34.10 9.77
CA GLU A 251 8.86 -32.85 10.31
C GLU A 251 7.52 -32.50 9.64
N SER A 252 6.84 -31.44 10.10
CA SER A 252 5.47 -31.09 9.67
C SER A 252 5.28 -30.93 8.16
N TYR A 253 6.28 -30.44 7.43
CA TYR A 253 6.20 -30.23 5.98
C TYR A 253 6.50 -31.51 5.18
N GLY A 254 7.12 -32.54 5.81
CA GLY A 254 7.44 -33.82 5.20
C GLY A 254 8.55 -33.78 4.14
N ARG A 255 9.35 -32.71 4.05
CA ARG A 255 10.36 -32.52 2.99
C ARG A 255 11.67 -31.84 3.40
N PHE A 256 11.74 -31.36 4.64
CA PHE A 256 12.91 -30.65 5.15
C PHE A 256 13.68 -31.46 6.18
N ALA A 257 13.60 -32.78 6.10
CA ALA A 257 14.37 -33.71 6.91
C ALA A 257 15.18 -34.63 6.00
N LYS A 258 16.44 -34.84 6.35
CA LYS A 258 17.35 -35.72 5.62
C LYS A 258 17.71 -36.91 6.47
N ASN A 259 17.30 -38.12 6.02
CA ASN A 259 17.70 -39.37 6.65
C ASN A 259 19.19 -39.57 6.56
N ALA A 260 19.76 -40.33 7.48
CA ALA A 260 21.18 -40.64 7.51
C ALA A 260 21.40 -42.14 7.75
N ASP A 261 22.38 -42.70 7.03
CA ASP A 261 22.82 -44.06 7.23
C ASP A 261 24.07 -44.03 8.11
N ILE A 262 24.06 -44.81 9.21
CA ILE A 262 25.15 -44.93 10.15
C ILE A 262 25.82 -46.32 9.94
N PRO A 263 26.95 -46.37 9.25
CA PRO A 263 27.68 -47.62 9.07
C PRO A 263 28.42 -47.99 10.36
N LEU A 264 28.21 -49.21 10.83
CA LEU A 264 28.88 -49.76 11.97
C LEU A 264 29.58 -51.06 11.59
N GLN A 265 30.78 -51.24 12.13
CA GLN A 265 31.55 -52.46 11.90
C GLN A 265 31.93 -53.16 13.21
N PHE A 266 31.58 -54.45 13.33
CA PHE A 266 31.92 -55.23 14.49
C PHE A 266 33.41 -55.52 14.57
N GLY A 267 33.95 -55.59 15.82
CA GLY A 267 35.38 -55.84 16.09
C GLY A 267 36.26 -54.59 16.00
N GLN A 268 35.73 -53.45 15.58
CA GLN A 268 36.48 -52.18 15.54
C GLN A 268 36.32 -51.39 16.83
N TYR A 269 37.34 -50.56 17.13
CA TYR A 269 37.29 -49.60 18.24
C TYR A 269 36.32 -48.47 17.91
N VAL A 270 35.45 -48.17 18.89
CA VAL A 270 34.47 -47.10 18.81
C VAL A 270 34.78 -46.10 19.94
N GLY A 271 35.26 -44.95 19.62
CA GLY A 271 35.66 -43.99 20.66
C GLY A 271 35.54 -42.53 20.31
N SER A 272 35.26 -42.20 19.05
CA SER A 272 35.16 -40.81 18.61
C SER A 272 33.76 -40.48 18.08
N SER A 273 33.29 -39.30 18.37
CA SER A 273 32.12 -38.74 17.72
C SER A 273 32.45 -38.52 16.22
N ILE A 274 31.61 -39.03 15.36
CA ILE A 274 31.76 -38.86 13.90
C ILE A 274 30.85 -37.70 13.51
N ALA A 275 31.47 -36.58 13.08
CA ALA A 275 30.73 -35.46 12.54
C ALA A 275 30.28 -35.75 11.09
N MET A 276 29.04 -35.35 10.76
CA MET A 276 28.50 -35.40 9.41
C MET A 276 28.60 -34.05 8.75
N ASN A 277 28.68 -33.97 7.44
CA ASN A 277 28.68 -32.70 6.71
C ASN A 277 27.33 -32.02 6.84
N VAL A 278 27.34 -30.82 7.39
CA VAL A 278 26.17 -29.99 7.59
C VAL A 278 26.03 -29.00 6.44
N GLU A 279 24.92 -29.06 5.73
CA GLU A 279 24.58 -28.13 4.65
C GLU A 279 23.77 -26.96 5.21
N ARG A 280 24.06 -25.72 4.76
CA ARG A 280 23.26 -24.54 5.01
C ARG A 280 22.79 -23.95 3.69
N LYS A 281 21.53 -23.50 3.63
CA LYS A 281 20.95 -22.89 2.45
C LYS A 281 20.12 -21.70 2.85
N ASP A 282 20.55 -20.51 2.88
CA ASP A 282 19.79 -19.29 2.59
C ASP A 282 20.48 -18.01 3.10
N GLU A 283 20.43 -16.97 2.26
CA GLU A 283 20.80 -15.59 2.62
C GLU A 283 19.54 -14.78 2.92
N ASP A 284 19.54 -14.02 4.03
CA ASP A 284 18.45 -13.11 4.40
C ASP A 284 18.47 -11.85 3.52
N VAL A 285 17.34 -11.54 2.92
CA VAL A 285 17.09 -10.26 2.25
C VAL A 285 16.48 -9.31 3.29
N ALA A 286 17.07 -8.13 3.45
CA ALA A 286 16.52 -7.11 4.34
C ALA A 286 15.13 -6.64 3.86
N ILE A 287 14.14 -6.67 4.75
CA ILE A 287 12.75 -6.36 4.44
C ILE A 287 12.32 -5.10 5.18
N LYS A 288 11.55 -4.27 4.49
CA LYS A 288 10.87 -3.13 5.10
C LYS A 288 9.66 -3.59 5.90
N LYS A 289 9.49 -2.99 7.08
CA LYS A 289 8.29 -3.18 7.92
C LYS A 289 7.07 -2.51 7.31
N VAL A 290 5.90 -2.90 7.79
CA VAL A 290 4.62 -2.29 7.41
C VAL A 290 4.64 -0.78 7.61
N SER A 291 4.20 -0.04 6.60
CA SER A 291 3.90 1.38 6.70
C SER A 291 2.43 1.59 6.28
N LEU A 292 1.56 1.73 7.27
CA LEU A 292 0.12 2.00 7.08
C LEU A 292 -0.21 3.49 7.25
N VAL A 293 0.70 4.23 7.86
CA VAL A 293 0.57 5.68 8.09
C VAL A 293 1.89 6.34 7.70
N SER A 294 1.80 7.44 6.98
CA SER A 294 2.99 8.21 6.63
C SER A 294 3.61 8.87 7.86
N ASP A 295 4.92 8.90 7.93
CA ASP A 295 5.64 9.53 9.03
C ASP A 295 5.40 11.05 9.10
N VAL A 296 4.96 11.69 8.01
CA VAL A 296 4.60 13.11 7.98
C VAL A 296 3.17 13.37 8.44
N ASP A 297 2.33 12.35 8.54
CA ASP A 297 0.95 12.47 9.06
C ASP A 297 0.91 12.44 10.58
N GLU A 298 1.98 11.93 11.19
CA GLU A 298 2.13 11.84 12.64
C GLU A 298 3.05 12.92 13.19
N ASN A 299 2.86 13.22 14.48
CA ASN A 299 3.74 14.15 15.20
C ASN A 299 3.91 15.52 14.52
N ILE A 300 2.84 16.02 13.87
CA ILE A 300 2.85 17.33 13.18
C ILE A 300 3.21 18.42 14.18
N PRO A 301 4.31 19.17 13.97
CA PRO A 301 4.77 20.17 14.91
C PRO A 301 3.73 21.29 15.13
N VAL A 302 3.63 21.77 16.35
CA VAL A 302 2.71 22.86 16.70
C VAL A 302 3.47 24.17 16.82
N ALA A 303 2.93 25.23 16.21
CA ALA A 303 3.49 26.58 16.29
C ALA A 303 3.29 27.19 17.68
N ASP A 304 4.31 27.92 18.15
CA ASP A 304 4.25 28.64 19.43
C ASP A 304 3.37 29.90 19.38
N ARG A 305 3.10 30.41 18.19
CA ARG A 305 2.34 31.66 17.96
C ARG A 305 1.33 31.50 16.84
N ALA A 306 0.19 32.14 16.98
CA ALA A 306 -0.82 32.22 15.94
C ALA A 306 -0.37 33.13 14.79
N ASN A 307 -0.61 32.70 13.56
CA ASN A 307 -0.42 33.46 12.34
C ASN A 307 -1.78 33.92 11.80
N ASN A 308 -2.19 35.12 12.18
CA ASN A 308 -3.52 35.64 11.85
C ASN A 308 -3.57 36.39 10.52
N ASN A 309 -2.43 36.64 9.88
CA ASN A 309 -2.33 37.46 8.68
C ASN A 309 -1.93 36.66 7.43
N THR A 310 -1.93 35.33 7.53
CA THR A 310 -1.72 34.43 6.39
C THR A 310 -3.02 33.70 6.10
N PHE A 311 -3.37 33.64 4.80
CA PHE A 311 -4.57 32.96 4.29
C PHE A 311 -4.17 31.85 3.33
N ALA A 312 -4.81 30.71 3.45
CA ALA A 312 -4.51 29.54 2.62
C ALA A 312 -5.74 29.06 1.83
N LEU A 313 -5.57 28.88 0.52
CA LEU A 313 -6.49 28.17 -0.35
C LEU A 313 -5.87 26.83 -0.72
N ILE A 314 -6.53 25.74 -0.34
CA ILE A 314 -6.06 24.37 -0.55
C ILE A 314 -7.09 23.65 -1.40
N ILE A 315 -6.71 23.21 -2.58
CA ILE A 315 -7.54 22.47 -3.53
C ILE A 315 -6.87 21.12 -3.76
N ALA A 316 -7.62 20.06 -3.55
CA ALA A 316 -7.13 18.69 -3.68
C ALA A 316 -8.16 17.86 -4.46
N ASN A 317 -7.81 17.47 -5.68
CA ASN A 317 -8.67 16.79 -6.63
C ASN A 317 -8.16 15.38 -6.88
N GLU A 318 -8.88 14.38 -6.39
CA GLU A 318 -8.58 12.97 -6.55
C GLU A 318 -9.57 12.26 -7.45
N HIS A 319 -10.89 12.42 -7.18
CA HIS A 319 -11.95 11.68 -7.86
C HIS A 319 -12.55 12.49 -9.00
N TYR A 320 -12.13 12.17 -10.20
CA TYR A 320 -12.62 12.84 -11.43
C TYR A 320 -13.75 12.04 -12.07
N THR A 321 -14.71 12.75 -12.66
CA THR A 321 -15.85 12.10 -13.34
C THR A 321 -15.51 11.51 -14.71
N GLN A 322 -14.49 12.03 -15.39
CA GLN A 322 -14.20 11.70 -16.80
C GLN A 322 -12.74 11.32 -17.07
N VAL A 323 -11.88 11.36 -16.08
CA VAL A 323 -10.47 10.96 -16.19
C VAL A 323 -10.07 10.11 -15.00
N ALA A 324 -8.91 9.45 -15.08
CA ALA A 324 -8.40 8.62 -13.99
C ALA A 324 -8.18 9.44 -12.71
N ALA A 325 -8.38 8.82 -11.56
CA ALA A 325 -8.11 9.42 -10.26
C ALA A 325 -6.62 9.82 -10.12
N VAL A 326 -6.36 10.81 -9.26
CA VAL A 326 -5.01 11.19 -8.83
C VAL A 326 -4.77 10.64 -7.42
N PRO A 327 -4.12 9.48 -7.28
CA PRO A 327 -3.95 8.83 -5.99
C PRO A 327 -3.31 9.77 -4.96
N PHE A 328 -3.87 9.77 -3.75
CA PHE A 328 -3.41 10.50 -2.57
C PHE A 328 -3.57 12.04 -2.61
N ALA A 329 -4.17 12.61 -3.65
CA ALA A 329 -4.35 14.06 -3.71
C ALA A 329 -5.19 14.59 -2.55
N LEU A 330 -6.24 13.88 -2.14
CA LEU A 330 -7.06 14.26 -0.99
C LEU A 330 -6.28 14.17 0.33
N ASN A 331 -5.47 13.11 0.50
CA ASN A 331 -4.60 13.00 1.68
C ASN A 331 -3.57 14.14 1.72
N ASP A 332 -2.96 14.45 0.58
CA ASP A 332 -2.02 15.57 0.42
C ASP A 332 -2.62 16.89 0.89
N GLY A 333 -3.81 17.22 0.38
CA GLY A 333 -4.49 18.46 0.74
C GLY A 333 -4.94 18.50 2.19
N LYS A 334 -5.45 17.38 2.72
CA LYS A 334 -5.86 17.23 4.11
C LYS A 334 -4.69 17.42 5.07
N VAL A 335 -3.57 16.74 4.82
CA VAL A 335 -2.41 16.81 5.71
C VAL A 335 -1.72 18.17 5.57
N PHE A 336 -1.61 18.73 4.37
CA PHE A 336 -1.10 20.09 4.19
C PHE A 336 -1.94 21.13 4.96
N ARG A 337 -3.26 20.97 5.00
CA ARG A 337 -4.15 21.80 5.86
C ARG A 337 -3.78 21.69 7.34
N GLU A 338 -3.50 20.47 7.83
CA GLU A 338 -3.07 20.27 9.22
C GLU A 338 -1.74 20.98 9.51
N TYR A 339 -0.79 20.95 8.57
CA TYR A 339 0.46 21.70 8.68
C TYR A 339 0.22 23.22 8.68
N CYS A 340 -0.70 23.71 7.84
CA CYS A 340 -1.09 25.12 7.87
C CYS A 340 -1.64 25.52 9.25
N MET A 341 -2.52 24.70 9.84
CA MET A 341 -3.09 24.99 11.16
C MET A 341 -2.07 24.82 12.28
N LYS A 342 -1.42 23.67 12.35
CA LYS A 342 -0.56 23.31 13.48
C LYS A 342 0.83 23.93 13.36
N THR A 343 1.51 23.73 12.24
CA THR A 343 2.92 24.11 12.10
C THR A 343 3.12 25.57 11.70
N LEU A 344 2.25 26.10 10.82
CA LEU A 344 2.32 27.49 10.39
C LEU A 344 1.45 28.42 11.25
N GLY A 345 0.60 27.87 12.12
CA GLY A 345 -0.19 28.61 13.10
C GLY A 345 -1.40 29.34 12.54
N LEU A 346 -1.89 28.98 11.34
CA LEU A 346 -3.06 29.62 10.73
C LEU A 346 -4.34 29.22 11.48
N GLY A 347 -5.20 30.21 11.74
CA GLY A 347 -6.53 29.93 12.26
C GLY A 347 -7.41 29.21 11.22
N GLN A 348 -8.30 28.32 11.67
CA GLN A 348 -9.20 27.58 10.78
C GLN A 348 -9.98 28.49 9.81
N LYS A 349 -10.42 29.65 10.24
CA LYS A 349 -11.12 30.65 9.42
C LYS A 349 -10.26 31.28 8.32
N ASN A 350 -8.95 31.18 8.44
CA ASN A 350 -7.99 31.68 7.45
C ASN A 350 -7.64 30.62 6.38
N ILE A 351 -8.24 29.43 6.46
CA ILE A 351 -7.99 28.33 5.53
C ILE A 351 -9.28 27.95 4.82
N ARG A 352 -9.24 27.94 3.51
CA ARG A 352 -10.30 27.37 2.68
C ARG A 352 -9.77 26.11 2.02
N TYR A 353 -10.25 24.95 2.48
CA TYR A 353 -9.95 23.65 1.93
C TYR A 353 -11.12 23.17 1.07
N ILE A 354 -10.85 22.77 -0.16
CA ILE A 354 -11.85 22.33 -1.14
C ILE A 354 -11.39 20.98 -1.70
N PRO A 355 -11.83 19.87 -1.11
CA PRO A 355 -11.60 18.54 -1.67
C PRO A 355 -12.50 18.32 -2.90
N ASP A 356 -12.00 17.62 -3.90
CA ASP A 356 -12.69 17.29 -5.15
C ASP A 356 -13.46 18.49 -5.76
N ALA A 357 -12.71 19.57 -5.97
CA ALA A 357 -13.26 20.86 -6.38
C ALA A 357 -13.78 20.85 -7.82
N THR A 358 -15.03 21.24 -8.00
CA THR A 358 -15.60 21.60 -9.32
C THR A 358 -15.04 22.92 -9.85
N GLY A 359 -15.20 23.19 -11.15
CA GLY A 359 -14.75 24.44 -11.75
C GLY A 359 -15.32 25.70 -11.09
N ASN A 360 -16.57 25.65 -10.64
CA ASN A 360 -17.18 26.76 -9.91
C ASN A 360 -16.64 26.92 -8.49
N GLN A 361 -16.31 25.81 -7.83
CA GLN A 361 -15.71 25.85 -6.49
C GLN A 361 -14.28 26.38 -6.51
N ILE A 362 -13.49 26.06 -7.55
CA ILE A 362 -12.15 26.66 -7.76
C ILE A 362 -12.28 28.19 -7.90
N LYS A 363 -13.18 28.68 -8.77
CA LYS A 363 -13.46 30.12 -8.94
C LYS A 363 -13.88 30.78 -7.63
N ALA A 364 -14.81 30.16 -6.90
CA ALA A 364 -15.27 30.65 -5.61
C ALA A 364 -14.16 30.69 -4.54
N GLY A 365 -13.24 29.72 -4.57
CA GLY A 365 -12.05 29.69 -3.71
C GLY A 365 -11.11 30.87 -3.99
N VAL A 366 -10.79 31.11 -5.24
CA VAL A 366 -9.93 32.22 -5.67
C VAL A 366 -10.57 33.58 -5.34
N ASN A 367 -11.88 33.73 -5.57
CA ASN A 367 -12.62 34.95 -5.22
C ASN A 367 -12.65 35.20 -3.71
N TRP A 368 -12.83 34.14 -2.91
CA TRP A 368 -12.75 34.26 -1.45
C TRP A 368 -11.37 34.78 -1.03
N LEU A 369 -10.29 34.22 -1.62
CA LEU A 369 -8.93 34.64 -1.30
C LEU A 369 -8.70 36.12 -1.65
N ALA A 370 -9.20 36.58 -2.79
CA ALA A 370 -9.17 38.01 -3.16
C ALA A 370 -9.90 38.88 -2.13
N SER A 371 -11.12 38.49 -1.73
CA SER A 371 -11.91 39.25 -0.76
C SER A 371 -11.25 39.36 0.62
N VAL A 372 -10.63 38.28 1.11
CA VAL A 372 -9.96 38.32 2.41
C VAL A 372 -8.66 39.11 2.36
N THR A 373 -7.93 39.08 1.25
CA THR A 373 -6.70 39.88 1.12
C THR A 373 -6.97 41.39 1.06
N GLU A 374 -8.12 41.82 0.53
CA GLU A 374 -8.54 43.20 0.53
C GLU A 374 -8.92 43.72 1.93
N ALA A 375 -9.31 42.81 2.84
CA ALA A 375 -9.79 43.17 4.17
C ALA A 375 -8.67 43.27 5.25
N PHE A 376 -7.42 42.91 4.89
CA PHE A 376 -6.31 42.88 5.84
C PHE A 376 -5.10 43.67 5.33
N ASP A 377 -4.36 44.29 6.27
CA ASP A 377 -3.13 45.00 5.94
C ASP A 377 -1.97 44.06 5.72
N ASN A 378 -1.31 44.14 4.55
CA ASN A 378 -0.14 43.32 4.16
C ASN A 378 -0.31 41.81 4.37
N PRO A 379 -1.43 41.21 3.95
CA PRO A 379 -1.66 39.78 4.14
C PRO A 379 -0.63 38.94 3.37
N GLN A 380 -0.43 37.70 3.85
CA GLN A 380 0.31 36.67 3.11
C GLN A 380 -0.66 35.62 2.59
N VAL A 381 -0.32 35.02 1.46
CA VAL A 381 -1.16 34.06 0.77
C VAL A 381 -0.38 32.76 0.52
N ILE A 382 -1.02 31.64 0.82
CA ILE A 382 -0.58 30.31 0.45
C ILE A 382 -1.64 29.68 -0.45
N VAL A 383 -1.27 29.19 -1.61
CA VAL A 383 -2.13 28.38 -2.48
C VAL A 383 -1.51 27.02 -2.64
N TYR A 384 -2.28 25.98 -2.41
CA TYR A 384 -1.89 24.60 -2.64
C TYR A 384 -2.88 23.95 -3.61
N TYR A 385 -2.36 23.25 -4.60
CA TYR A 385 -3.13 22.45 -5.53
C TYR A 385 -2.49 21.08 -5.71
N ALA A 386 -3.26 20.02 -5.51
CA ALA A 386 -2.93 18.66 -5.90
C ALA A 386 -3.99 18.13 -6.86
N GLY A 387 -3.59 17.57 -8.00
CA GLY A 387 -4.55 17.08 -8.99
C GLY A 387 -4.01 17.07 -10.41
N HIS A 388 -4.91 16.85 -11.38
CA HIS A 388 -4.53 16.90 -12.79
C HIS A 388 -4.32 18.32 -13.31
N GLY A 389 -3.26 18.45 -14.12
CA GLY A 389 -3.07 19.57 -15.03
C GLY A 389 -3.20 19.11 -16.47
N ILE A 390 -3.78 19.92 -17.34
CA ILE A 390 -3.89 19.65 -18.76
C ILE A 390 -3.23 20.75 -19.58
N PRO A 391 -2.45 20.42 -20.63
CA PRO A 391 -1.92 21.39 -21.57
C PRO A 391 -2.90 21.62 -22.72
N ASP A 392 -2.99 22.84 -23.19
CA ASP A 392 -3.58 23.16 -24.49
C ASP A 392 -2.54 22.93 -25.58
N GLU A 393 -2.80 22.03 -26.50
CA GLU A 393 -1.87 21.68 -27.60
C GLU A 393 -1.60 22.84 -28.56
N ALA A 394 -2.59 23.68 -28.79
CA ALA A 394 -2.50 24.80 -29.74
C ALA A 394 -1.74 25.98 -29.13
N THR A 395 -2.12 26.41 -27.94
CA THR A 395 -1.58 27.60 -27.27
C THR A 395 -0.41 27.33 -26.37
N LYS A 396 -0.18 26.06 -25.99
CA LYS A 396 0.76 25.60 -24.96
C LYS A 396 0.43 26.15 -23.55
N SER A 397 -0.78 26.67 -23.34
CA SER A 397 -1.24 27.11 -22.03
C SER A 397 -1.53 25.92 -21.13
N ALA A 398 -1.35 26.09 -19.82
CA ALA A 398 -1.64 25.08 -18.80
C ALA A 398 -2.96 25.39 -18.09
N TYR A 399 -3.70 24.35 -17.73
CA TYR A 399 -4.99 24.46 -17.04
C TYR A 399 -5.02 23.49 -15.84
N LEU A 400 -5.60 23.91 -14.73
CA LEU A 400 -5.99 23.04 -13.63
C LEU A 400 -7.29 22.34 -14.00
N LEU A 401 -7.34 21.02 -13.88
CA LEU A 401 -8.54 20.26 -14.19
C LEU A 401 -9.42 20.14 -12.94
N PRO A 402 -10.65 20.67 -12.94
CA PRO A 402 -11.61 20.41 -11.88
C PRO A 402 -12.17 18.99 -12.00
N VAL A 403 -12.76 18.44 -10.93
CA VAL A 403 -13.25 17.04 -10.95
C VAL A 403 -14.40 16.81 -11.92
N ASP A 404 -15.17 17.86 -12.25
CA ASP A 404 -16.24 17.85 -13.25
C ASP A 404 -15.76 18.20 -14.67
N GLY A 405 -14.44 18.39 -14.86
CA GLY A 405 -13.84 18.76 -16.13
C GLY A 405 -13.57 17.55 -17.04
N ASN A 406 -13.40 17.84 -18.33
CA ASN A 406 -13.03 16.84 -19.34
C ASN A 406 -11.55 17.01 -19.73
N GLY A 407 -10.75 15.96 -19.57
CA GLY A 407 -9.33 15.98 -19.89
C GLY A 407 -8.97 16.28 -21.35
N SER A 408 -9.92 16.11 -22.26
CA SER A 408 -9.76 16.39 -23.70
C SER A 408 -10.25 17.80 -24.11
N ASP A 409 -10.95 18.50 -23.21
CA ASP A 409 -11.50 19.83 -23.45
C ASP A 409 -10.96 20.84 -22.44
N VAL A 410 -9.93 21.57 -22.82
CA VAL A 410 -9.27 22.58 -21.98
C VAL A 410 -10.19 23.71 -21.54
N THR A 411 -11.34 23.92 -22.22
CA THR A 411 -12.31 24.96 -21.83
C THR A 411 -13.01 24.64 -20.52
N THR A 412 -13.03 23.37 -20.13
CA THR A 412 -13.55 22.91 -18.84
C THR A 412 -12.55 23.11 -17.68
N GLY A 413 -11.29 23.39 -18.01
CA GLY A 413 -10.22 23.64 -17.06
C GLY A 413 -10.14 25.08 -16.56
N TYR A 414 -9.46 25.30 -15.45
CA TYR A 414 -9.15 26.63 -14.93
C TYR A 414 -7.75 27.05 -15.40
N LYS A 415 -7.68 28.05 -16.30
CA LYS A 415 -6.42 28.48 -16.92
C LYS A 415 -5.42 28.99 -15.89
N LEU A 416 -4.20 28.47 -15.91
CA LEU A 416 -3.14 28.78 -14.96
C LEU A 416 -2.72 30.26 -15.05
N ASP A 417 -2.66 30.83 -16.26
CA ASP A 417 -2.40 32.26 -16.46
C ASP A 417 -3.42 33.15 -15.76
N ASN A 418 -4.72 32.77 -15.77
CA ASN A 418 -5.76 33.50 -15.08
C ASN A 418 -5.61 33.40 -13.56
N LEU A 419 -5.22 32.23 -13.06
CA LEU A 419 -4.91 32.05 -11.63
C LEU A 419 -3.79 33.00 -11.21
N TYR A 420 -2.66 33.00 -11.93
CA TYR A 420 -1.51 33.82 -11.58
C TYR A 420 -1.78 35.32 -11.73
N ALA A 421 -2.54 35.73 -12.76
CA ALA A 421 -2.94 37.10 -12.92
C ALA A 421 -3.84 37.58 -11.76
N THR A 422 -4.83 36.77 -11.39
CA THR A 422 -5.73 37.09 -10.27
C THR A 422 -4.98 37.14 -8.94
N LEU A 423 -4.15 36.13 -8.64
CA LEU A 423 -3.35 36.11 -7.42
C LEU A 423 -2.36 37.29 -7.39
N GLY A 424 -1.68 37.56 -8.50
CA GLY A 424 -0.69 38.63 -8.59
C GLY A 424 -1.26 40.06 -8.46
N SER A 425 -2.56 40.24 -8.69
CA SER A 425 -3.27 41.50 -8.50
C SER A 425 -3.74 41.73 -7.06
N MET A 426 -3.68 40.72 -6.19
CA MET A 426 -4.09 40.85 -4.79
C MET A 426 -3.11 41.73 -4.00
N PRO A 427 -3.60 42.53 -3.02
CA PRO A 427 -2.75 43.36 -2.18
C PRO A 427 -2.00 42.54 -1.12
N ALA A 428 -1.39 41.43 -1.55
CA ALA A 428 -0.66 40.54 -0.68
C ALA A 428 0.83 40.87 -0.65
N SER A 429 1.42 40.87 0.55
CA SER A 429 2.86 41.10 0.73
C SER A 429 3.71 39.97 0.18
N ARG A 430 3.19 38.73 0.24
CA ARG A 430 3.83 37.51 -0.27
C ARG A 430 2.79 36.51 -0.70
N ILE A 431 3.02 35.86 -1.83
CA ILE A 431 2.17 34.79 -2.35
C ILE A 431 3.06 33.59 -2.63
N THR A 432 2.79 32.46 -1.96
CA THR A 432 3.48 31.20 -2.21
C THR A 432 2.49 30.18 -2.74
N VAL A 433 2.80 29.63 -3.92
CA VAL A 433 1.95 28.64 -4.59
C VAL A 433 2.69 27.31 -4.65
N PHE A 434 2.06 26.23 -4.17
CA PHE A 434 2.53 24.86 -4.29
C PHE A 434 1.63 24.12 -5.26
N MET A 435 2.24 23.54 -6.31
CA MET A 435 1.54 22.95 -7.43
C MET A 435 1.99 21.48 -7.59
N ASP A 436 1.28 20.54 -6.97
CA ASP A 436 1.50 19.10 -7.18
C ASP A 436 0.63 18.59 -8.34
N ALA A 437 1.01 19.00 -9.54
CA ALA A 437 0.31 18.70 -10.78
C ALA A 437 1.27 18.54 -11.96
N CYS A 438 0.87 17.73 -12.94
CA CYS A 438 1.59 17.54 -14.19
C CYS A 438 0.91 18.33 -15.30
N PHE A 439 1.67 19.11 -16.07
CA PHE A 439 1.17 19.84 -17.23
C PHE A 439 1.74 19.33 -18.56
N SER A 440 2.29 18.11 -18.55
CA SER A 440 2.96 17.52 -19.72
C SER A 440 2.01 16.80 -20.69
N GLY A 441 0.75 16.60 -20.32
CA GLY A 441 -0.18 15.75 -21.08
C GLY A 441 0.20 14.28 -21.09
N SER A 442 1.31 13.90 -20.42
CA SER A 442 1.75 12.52 -20.26
C SER A 442 0.99 11.85 -19.12
N LYS A 443 0.72 10.56 -19.28
CA LYS A 443 -0.08 9.74 -18.36
C LYS A 443 0.58 9.65 -16.99
N ARG A 444 -0.11 10.06 -15.93
CA ARG A 444 0.10 9.52 -14.59
C ARG A 444 -0.48 8.11 -14.62
N GLU A 445 0.36 7.07 -14.60
CA GLU A 445 0.01 5.64 -14.64
C GLU A 445 -1.40 5.31 -15.16
N GLN A 446 -1.51 4.97 -16.46
CA GLN A 446 -2.70 4.50 -17.17
C GLN A 446 -3.94 5.44 -17.12
N GLY A 447 -4.13 6.28 -18.13
CA GLY A 447 -5.50 6.56 -18.47
C GLY A 447 -5.98 7.93 -18.85
N MET A 448 -5.23 9.03 -18.84
CA MET A 448 -5.87 10.32 -19.21
C MET A 448 -6.26 10.44 -20.69
N LEU A 449 -5.57 9.78 -21.61
CA LEU A 449 -5.93 9.73 -23.04
C LEU A 449 -5.45 8.40 -23.63
N ALA A 450 -6.26 7.35 -23.56
CA ALA A 450 -5.94 6.05 -24.15
C ALA A 450 -5.80 6.10 -25.68
N GLU A 451 -6.21 7.19 -26.33
CA GLU A 451 -6.27 7.33 -27.79
C GLU A 451 -5.34 8.40 -28.39
N ALA A 452 -4.66 9.24 -27.61
CA ALA A 452 -3.74 10.23 -28.16
C ALA A 452 -2.29 9.72 -28.14
N ARG A 453 -1.71 9.60 -29.31
CA ARG A 453 -0.34 9.17 -29.61
C ARG A 453 0.67 9.97 -28.79
N GLY A 454 1.56 9.24 -28.06
CA GLY A 454 2.53 9.78 -27.13
C GLY A 454 3.56 10.77 -27.70
N VAL A 455 3.17 12.03 -27.75
CA VAL A 455 4.11 13.15 -27.87
C VAL A 455 4.00 13.94 -26.56
N ALA A 456 5.07 13.94 -25.77
CA ALA A 456 5.17 14.79 -24.60
C ALA A 456 5.14 16.26 -25.04
N LEU A 457 4.09 16.98 -24.66
CA LEU A 457 3.94 18.39 -25.01
C LEU A 457 4.54 19.26 -23.90
N LYS A 458 5.51 20.10 -24.25
CA LYS A 458 6.00 21.14 -23.34
C LYS A 458 4.94 22.24 -23.22
N SER A 459 4.22 22.26 -22.09
CA SER A 459 3.38 23.42 -21.76
C SER A 459 4.27 24.61 -21.39
N LYS A 460 3.87 25.81 -21.76
CA LYS A 460 4.42 27.02 -21.14
C LYS A 460 3.69 27.19 -19.82
N SER A 461 4.38 26.89 -18.73
CA SER A 461 3.88 27.27 -17.40
C SER A 461 3.60 28.77 -17.42
N GLY A 462 2.44 29.18 -16.89
CA GLY A 462 2.13 30.61 -16.77
C GLY A 462 3.25 31.35 -16.04
N VAL A 463 3.47 32.60 -16.38
CA VAL A 463 4.49 33.42 -15.71
C VAL A 463 3.89 33.99 -14.42
N PRO A 464 4.46 33.70 -13.22
CA PRO A 464 3.99 34.29 -11.97
C PRO A 464 4.05 35.81 -12.03
N GLN A 465 3.06 36.49 -11.43
CA GLN A 465 2.93 37.94 -11.41
C GLN A 465 2.86 38.45 -9.97
N GLY A 466 3.12 39.75 -9.76
CA GLY A 466 3.08 40.36 -8.43
C GLY A 466 4.09 39.74 -7.46
N ASN A 467 3.81 39.77 -6.17
CA ASN A 467 4.67 39.24 -5.10
C ASN A 467 4.58 37.71 -4.97
N MET A 468 4.84 36.96 -6.05
CA MET A 468 4.55 35.53 -6.14
C MET A 468 5.79 34.67 -6.35
N VAL A 469 5.79 33.52 -5.67
CA VAL A 469 6.74 32.40 -5.88
C VAL A 469 5.93 31.12 -6.06
N VAL A 470 6.22 30.37 -7.11
CA VAL A 470 5.55 29.10 -7.44
C VAL A 470 6.53 27.95 -7.30
N PHE A 471 6.14 26.94 -6.53
CA PHE A 471 6.80 25.63 -6.47
C PHE A 471 6.00 24.67 -7.34
N SER A 472 6.62 24.09 -8.34
CA SER A 472 6.00 23.11 -9.22
C SER A 472 6.61 21.73 -9.00
N ALA A 473 5.79 20.70 -8.94
CA ALA A 473 6.23 19.33 -8.67
C ALA A 473 7.06 18.72 -9.80
N ALA A 474 6.92 19.22 -11.04
CA ALA A 474 7.66 18.72 -12.20
C ALA A 474 7.92 19.82 -13.21
N GLN A 475 8.91 19.64 -14.07
CA GLN A 475 9.27 20.57 -15.15
C GLN A 475 8.80 20.07 -16.51
N GLY A 476 8.36 21.00 -17.35
CA GLY A 476 8.18 20.79 -18.79
C GLY A 476 7.35 19.55 -19.15
N ASP A 477 8.01 18.51 -19.60
CA ASP A 477 7.44 17.25 -20.06
C ASP A 477 7.49 16.12 -18.98
N GLU A 478 7.98 16.44 -17.79
CA GLU A 478 8.03 15.48 -16.69
C GLU A 478 6.67 15.29 -16.01
N THR A 479 6.50 14.14 -15.36
CA THR A 479 5.29 13.77 -14.61
C THR A 479 5.55 13.82 -13.12
N ALA A 480 4.58 14.29 -12.31
CA ALA A 480 4.60 14.13 -10.87
C ALA A 480 4.14 12.72 -10.50
N TYR A 481 4.89 12.05 -9.64
CA TYR A 481 4.64 10.66 -9.25
C TYR A 481 4.20 10.54 -7.79
N PRO A 482 3.41 9.51 -7.46
CA PRO A 482 3.08 9.21 -6.08
C PRO A 482 4.26 8.57 -5.34
N ASN A 483 4.35 8.81 -4.04
CA ASN A 483 5.09 8.00 -3.09
C ASN A 483 4.11 7.04 -2.41
N ARG A 484 3.97 5.84 -2.95
CA ARG A 484 2.96 4.87 -2.49
C ARG A 484 3.22 4.39 -1.07
N GLU A 485 4.50 4.27 -0.68
CA GLU A 485 4.89 3.88 0.69
C GLU A 485 4.42 4.90 1.73
N GLN A 486 4.42 6.17 1.35
CA GLN A 486 4.06 7.28 2.24
C GLN A 486 2.66 7.84 1.99
N GLN A 487 1.89 7.26 1.06
CA GLN A 487 0.51 7.65 0.74
C GLN A 487 0.34 9.14 0.40
N HIS A 488 1.32 9.69 -0.30
CA HIS A 488 1.38 11.09 -0.74
C HIS A 488 1.89 11.21 -2.17
N GLY A 489 1.63 12.35 -2.82
CA GLY A 489 2.45 12.79 -3.94
C GLY A 489 3.91 12.92 -3.50
N LEU A 490 4.85 12.52 -4.36
CA LEU A 490 6.28 12.55 -4.00
C LEU A 490 6.76 13.98 -3.66
N PHE A 491 6.26 14.98 -4.37
CA PHE A 491 6.53 16.39 -4.09
C PHE A 491 5.95 16.82 -2.74
N THR A 492 4.70 16.51 -2.48
CA THR A 492 4.00 16.87 -1.25
C THR A 492 4.62 16.18 -0.04
N TYR A 493 4.98 14.91 -0.13
CA TYR A 493 5.69 14.22 0.95
C TYR A 493 6.95 14.97 1.39
N TYR A 494 7.83 15.36 0.45
CA TYR A 494 9.06 16.06 0.81
C TYR A 494 8.83 17.50 1.25
N LEU A 495 7.78 18.17 0.77
CA LEU A 495 7.32 19.43 1.32
C LEU A 495 6.95 19.30 2.81
N LEU A 496 6.06 18.36 3.13
CA LEU A 496 5.60 18.09 4.49
C LEU A 496 6.74 17.64 5.40
N LYS A 497 7.58 16.72 4.92
CA LYS A 497 8.75 16.22 5.65
C LYS A 497 9.68 17.34 6.07
N LYS A 498 9.95 18.28 5.16
CA LYS A 498 10.83 19.41 5.49
C LYS A 498 10.18 20.41 6.45
N LEU A 499 8.89 20.66 6.31
CA LEU A 499 8.13 21.46 7.28
C LEU A 499 8.09 20.79 8.66
N GLN A 500 7.99 19.46 8.74
CA GLN A 500 8.05 18.71 9.99
C GLN A 500 9.40 18.87 10.67
N GLU A 501 10.50 18.58 9.96
CA GLU A 501 11.87 18.65 10.46
C GLU A 501 12.24 20.04 11.00
N THR A 502 11.81 21.09 10.29
CA THR A 502 12.16 22.47 10.63
C THR A 502 11.10 23.18 11.48
N LYS A 503 10.02 22.50 11.81
CA LYS A 503 8.85 23.08 12.49
C LYS A 503 8.31 24.33 11.77
N GLY A 504 8.39 24.30 10.43
CA GLY A 504 8.00 25.41 9.55
C GLY A 504 8.98 26.57 9.47
N ASP A 505 10.10 26.56 10.22
CA ASP A 505 11.11 27.62 10.21
C ASP A 505 12.20 27.36 9.17
N ILE A 506 11.87 27.61 7.92
CA ILE A 506 12.78 27.44 6.79
C ILE A 506 12.53 28.52 5.73
N SER A 507 13.58 28.98 5.06
CA SER A 507 13.45 29.89 3.93
C SER A 507 12.93 29.18 2.68
N LEU A 508 12.19 29.86 1.82
CA LEU A 508 11.66 29.29 0.58
C LEU A 508 12.76 28.75 -0.34
N LYS A 509 13.93 29.41 -0.36
CA LYS A 509 15.10 28.93 -1.11
C LYS A 509 15.55 27.55 -0.60
N ALA A 510 15.79 27.45 0.71
CA ALA A 510 16.25 26.20 1.31
C ALA A 510 15.19 25.07 1.19
N LEU A 511 13.92 25.42 1.30
CA LEU A 511 12.82 24.48 1.07
C LEU A 511 12.80 23.96 -0.37
N GLY A 512 12.93 24.87 -1.36
CA GLY A 512 12.96 24.51 -2.78
C GLY A 512 14.16 23.64 -3.15
N ASP A 513 15.35 24.00 -2.67
CA ASP A 513 16.57 23.22 -2.89
C ASP A 513 16.44 21.80 -2.32
N TYR A 514 15.89 21.67 -1.11
CA TYR A 514 15.63 20.37 -0.49
C TYR A 514 14.64 19.52 -1.29
N ILE A 515 13.48 20.08 -1.62
CA ILE A 515 12.43 19.36 -2.37
C ILE A 515 12.99 18.92 -3.72
N THR A 516 13.63 19.83 -4.48
CA THR A 516 14.20 19.51 -5.78
C THR A 516 15.21 18.37 -5.70
N LYS A 517 16.11 18.41 -4.71
CA LYS A 517 17.12 17.36 -4.51
C LYS A 517 16.48 16.02 -4.18
N GLN A 518 15.59 15.98 -3.18
CA GLN A 518 15.01 14.73 -2.70
C GLN A 518 14.10 14.10 -3.76
N VAL A 519 13.19 14.88 -4.35
CA VAL A 519 12.26 14.36 -5.37
C VAL A 519 13.01 13.88 -6.60
N SER A 520 14.02 14.61 -7.09
CA SER A 520 14.80 14.18 -8.26
C SER A 520 15.54 12.86 -8.04
N GLN A 521 16.02 12.61 -6.84
CA GLN A 521 16.68 11.35 -6.49
C GLN A 521 15.67 10.21 -6.31
N GLN A 522 14.62 10.45 -5.53
CA GLN A 522 13.67 9.41 -5.15
C GLN A 522 12.74 9.02 -6.29
N SER A 523 12.41 9.92 -7.20
CA SER A 523 11.60 9.59 -8.37
C SER A 523 12.26 8.54 -9.27
N LEU A 524 13.58 8.56 -9.38
CA LEU A 524 14.32 7.54 -10.11
C LEU A 524 14.34 6.19 -9.37
N LEU A 525 14.46 6.22 -8.04
CA LEU A 525 14.51 5.02 -7.20
C LEU A 525 13.14 4.34 -7.09
N LEU A 526 12.07 5.12 -6.82
CA LEU A 526 10.74 4.58 -6.56
C LEU A 526 9.93 4.34 -7.84
N ASN A 527 10.10 5.20 -8.86
CA ASN A 527 9.26 5.19 -10.06
C ASN A 527 10.02 4.91 -11.35
N SER A 528 11.35 4.72 -11.29
CA SER A 528 12.23 4.54 -12.45
C SER A 528 12.07 5.62 -13.51
N LYS A 529 11.61 6.81 -13.14
CA LYS A 529 11.32 7.94 -14.02
C LYS A 529 11.74 9.24 -13.35
N LYS A 530 12.12 10.22 -14.16
CA LYS A 530 12.59 11.51 -13.67
C LYS A 530 11.43 12.44 -13.31
N GLN A 531 11.52 13.04 -12.13
CA GLN A 531 10.67 14.15 -11.70
C GLN A 531 11.56 15.22 -11.07
N THR A 532 11.56 16.43 -11.63
CA THR A 532 12.42 17.52 -11.17
C THR A 532 11.56 18.72 -10.77
N PRO A 533 11.29 18.91 -9.49
CA PRO A 533 10.61 20.11 -9.01
C PRO A 533 11.40 21.38 -9.33
N CYS A 534 10.67 22.48 -9.50
CA CYS A 534 11.27 23.77 -9.71
C CYS A 534 10.60 24.89 -8.91
N VAL A 535 11.33 25.96 -8.67
CA VAL A 535 10.84 27.18 -8.03
C VAL A 535 10.90 28.31 -9.03
N ILE A 536 9.76 28.94 -9.26
CA ILE A 536 9.58 29.99 -10.28
C ILE A 536 9.12 31.28 -9.56
N PRO A 537 10.04 32.21 -9.28
CA PRO A 537 9.65 33.52 -8.77
C PRO A 537 9.12 34.41 -9.87
N SER A 538 8.24 35.35 -9.54
CA SER A 538 7.89 36.42 -10.46
C SER A 538 9.09 37.37 -10.66
N SER A 539 9.09 38.11 -11.74
CA SER A 539 10.14 39.12 -12.00
C SER A 539 10.15 40.26 -10.96
N VAL A 540 9.02 40.48 -10.28
CA VAL A 540 8.88 41.57 -9.30
C VAL A 540 9.65 41.27 -8.00
N VAL A 541 9.68 40.03 -7.56
CA VAL A 541 10.29 39.67 -6.27
C VAL A 541 11.81 39.54 -6.30
N GLY A 542 12.43 39.59 -7.49
CA GLY A 542 13.89 39.51 -7.64
C GLY A 542 14.49 38.32 -6.88
N THR A 543 15.41 38.61 -5.96
CA THR A 543 16.06 37.62 -5.07
C THR A 543 15.45 37.58 -3.67
N ASP A 544 14.59 38.51 -3.31
CA ASP A 544 14.09 38.68 -1.92
C ASP A 544 13.28 37.48 -1.43
N TRP A 545 12.61 36.79 -2.34
CA TRP A 545 11.87 35.56 -2.03
C TRP A 545 12.74 34.47 -1.39
N GLN A 546 14.04 34.49 -1.64
CA GLN A 546 14.96 33.45 -1.13
C GLN A 546 14.98 33.41 0.40
N ALA A 547 14.77 34.57 1.03
CA ALA A 547 14.70 34.71 2.49
C ALA A 547 13.29 34.59 3.04
N TRP A 548 12.23 34.53 2.20
CA TRP A 548 10.87 34.40 2.67
C TRP A 548 10.67 33.11 3.43
N LYS A 549 9.77 33.11 4.41
CA LYS A 549 9.33 31.96 5.19
C LYS A 549 7.82 31.88 5.17
N LEU A 550 7.27 30.68 5.33
CA LEU A 550 5.82 30.45 5.43
C LEU A 550 5.26 30.79 6.83
N LYS A 551 6.15 30.82 7.84
CA LYS A 551 5.83 31.06 9.25
C LYS A 551 6.20 32.50 9.67
#